data_c63c1c83a05b6b060ea06e75af1e998b
#
_entry.id   c63c1c83a05b6b060ea06e75af1e998b
#
_cell.length_a   1.000
_cell.length_b   1.000
_cell.length_c   1.000
_cell.angle_alpha   90.00
_cell.angle_beta   90.00
_cell.angle_gamma   90.00
#
_symmetry.space_group_name_H-M   'P 1'
#
loop_
_entity.id
_entity.type
_entity.pdbx_description
1 polymer ?
#
loop_
_entity_poly.entity_id
_entity_poly.type
_entity_poly.pdbx_seq_one_letter_code
_entity_poly.pdbx_strand_id
1 'polypeptide(L)'
;MTIVEKYRAESIQDLIISKKILEEINSWLNLWREGTPTKKALILYGPPGTGKTTTALVLAKEAGVPIIEMNASDTRNSDWMKRIALMASLYGDITYSDAGETKFNKIILVDEADNIFEGKSKDKGGDSGGLTELSRIVSRTNNPIILTMNDFYEFRRKPAAREIINNSLVVEFRQFKRKNDLDYRNFRNRLQVRLSFIAKNEGLVFRPEITDRLLERNRDDIRAILNDAISMMSYRDDANSSAEAGIRDAVSGIYDVIHSTFKGRNYEMILSELMEKDFTTEDYLMWLDSNLPSETKDPSDMVSAYEILALADIFVGRVIKKQHYAFKGYAEEIAAGVFTAIKNVNDKYVKYEFPSYIMKMSRMRDGREGRRYLVSKLARLTHSGSSRVSSNLWFFQHLSKNRINLQEMQERLNLSEKELSILRKS
;
A
#
# COMPACT_ATOMS: atom_id res chain seq x y z
N MET A 1 12.48 19.31 4.57
CA MET A 1 11.06 19.31 4.13
C MET A 1 11.03 18.56 2.82
N THR A 2 10.30 17.46 2.75
CA THR A 2 10.19 16.67 1.52
C THR A 2 9.47 17.48 0.44
N ILE A 3 9.70 17.18 -0.84
CA ILE A 3 9.05 17.86 -1.95
C ILE A 3 7.53 17.65 -1.93
N VAL A 4 7.08 16.48 -1.50
CA VAL A 4 5.66 16.20 -1.33
C VAL A 4 5.03 17.11 -0.27
N GLU A 5 5.76 17.44 0.79
CA GLU A 5 5.30 18.41 1.81
C GLU A 5 5.35 19.84 1.30
N LYS A 6 6.43 20.22 0.59
CA LYS A 6 6.61 21.56 0.02
C LYS A 6 5.50 21.90 -0.99
N TYR A 7 5.09 20.90 -1.79
CA TYR A 7 4.06 21.05 -2.83
C TYR A 7 2.75 20.34 -2.48
N ARG A 8 2.44 20.21 -1.19
CA ARG A 8 1.11 19.74 -0.76
C ARG A 8 0.05 20.71 -1.29
N ALA A 9 -1.07 20.18 -1.81
CA ALA A 9 -2.15 21.02 -2.30
C ALA A 9 -2.70 21.91 -1.18
N GLU A 10 -2.88 23.20 -1.48
CA GLU A 10 -3.38 24.20 -0.55
C GLU A 10 -4.78 24.70 -0.90
N SER A 11 -5.23 24.47 -2.11
CA SER A 11 -6.54 24.86 -2.64
C SER A 11 -7.20 23.70 -3.38
N ILE A 12 -8.52 23.78 -3.60
CA ILE A 12 -9.27 22.79 -4.41
C ILE A 12 -8.71 22.69 -5.84
N GLN A 13 -8.18 23.76 -6.37
CA GLN A 13 -7.60 23.79 -7.73
C GLN A 13 -6.30 22.99 -7.81
N ASP A 14 -5.56 22.90 -6.71
CA ASP A 14 -4.32 22.15 -6.62
C ASP A 14 -4.53 20.64 -6.46
N LEU A 15 -5.73 20.21 -6.07
CA LEU A 15 -6.04 18.81 -5.88
C LEU A 15 -6.04 18.05 -7.21
N ILE A 16 -5.30 16.97 -7.25
CA ILE A 16 -5.26 16.06 -8.40
C ILE A 16 -6.26 14.92 -8.14
N ILE A 17 -7.54 15.22 -8.18
CA ILE A 17 -8.63 14.25 -7.94
C ILE A 17 -9.63 14.31 -9.10
N SER A 18 -10.45 13.28 -9.29
CA SER A 18 -11.47 13.27 -10.33
C SER A 18 -12.56 14.30 -10.03
N LYS A 19 -13.14 14.86 -11.09
CA LYS A 19 -14.21 15.86 -10.99
C LYS A 19 -15.40 15.32 -10.19
N LYS A 20 -15.74 14.05 -10.41
CA LYS A 20 -16.84 13.37 -9.71
C LYS A 20 -16.63 13.33 -8.20
N ILE A 21 -15.43 12.93 -7.75
CA ILE A 21 -15.08 12.90 -6.32
C ILE A 21 -15.21 14.29 -5.72
N LEU A 22 -14.72 15.30 -6.44
CA LEU A 22 -14.79 16.70 -5.99
C LEU A 22 -16.23 17.19 -5.83
N GLU A 23 -17.10 16.89 -6.80
CA GLU A 23 -18.52 17.28 -6.76
C GLU A 23 -19.26 16.60 -5.60
N GLU A 24 -19.03 15.32 -5.35
CA GLU A 24 -19.63 14.57 -4.22
C GLU A 24 -19.21 15.18 -2.88
N ILE A 25 -17.93 15.48 -2.70
CA ILE A 25 -17.40 16.06 -1.45
C ILE A 25 -17.90 17.48 -1.25
N ASN A 26 -17.90 18.31 -2.29
CA ASN A 26 -18.40 19.69 -2.20
C ASN A 26 -19.89 19.73 -1.89
N SER A 27 -20.69 18.85 -2.45
CA SER A 27 -22.11 18.75 -2.13
C SER A 27 -22.33 18.43 -0.66
N TRP A 28 -21.54 17.49 -0.10
CA TRP A 28 -21.60 17.16 1.32
C TRP A 28 -21.20 18.33 2.21
N LEU A 29 -20.12 19.06 1.86
CA LEU A 29 -19.67 20.22 2.64
C LEU A 29 -20.68 21.38 2.59
N ASN A 30 -21.36 21.59 1.48
CA ASN A 30 -22.39 22.62 1.34
C ASN A 30 -23.60 22.32 2.23
N LEU A 31 -24.05 21.07 2.35
CA LEU A 31 -25.10 20.69 3.30
C LEU A 31 -24.73 21.02 4.75
N TRP A 32 -23.45 20.90 5.09
CA TRP A 32 -22.95 21.32 6.39
C TRP A 32 -22.98 22.85 6.55
N ARG A 33 -22.58 23.61 5.53
CA ARG A 33 -22.67 25.08 5.52
C ARG A 33 -24.10 25.56 5.70
N GLU A 34 -25.05 24.91 5.06
CA GLU A 34 -26.50 25.20 5.18
C GLU A 34 -27.08 24.75 6.54
N GLY A 35 -26.36 23.89 7.27
CA GLY A 35 -26.79 23.33 8.55
C GLY A 35 -27.85 22.23 8.45
N THR A 36 -27.94 21.59 7.29
CA THR A 36 -28.87 20.48 7.01
C THR A 36 -28.09 19.21 6.59
N PRO A 37 -27.07 18.76 7.34
CA PRO A 37 -26.29 17.62 6.94
C PRO A 37 -27.10 16.33 7.00
N THR A 38 -27.31 15.68 5.87
CA THR A 38 -27.94 14.35 5.79
C THR A 38 -26.99 13.24 6.24
N LYS A 39 -25.69 13.43 6.01
CA LYS A 39 -24.61 12.56 6.43
C LYS A 39 -23.61 13.34 7.27
N LYS A 40 -23.43 12.92 8.52
CA LYS A 40 -22.61 13.66 9.48
C LYS A 40 -21.11 13.44 9.33
N ALA A 41 -20.71 12.32 8.74
CA ALA A 41 -19.32 12.04 8.44
C ALA A 41 -19.07 11.84 6.94
N LEU A 42 -17.79 11.96 6.55
CA LEU A 42 -17.27 11.67 5.22
C LEU A 42 -16.18 10.61 5.38
N ILE A 43 -16.34 9.47 4.70
CA ILE A 43 -15.34 8.41 4.63
C ILE A 43 -14.61 8.52 3.29
N LEU A 44 -13.31 8.78 3.33
CA LEU A 44 -12.41 8.78 2.19
C LEU A 44 -11.57 7.51 2.23
N TYR A 45 -11.79 6.56 1.30
CA TYR A 45 -11.05 5.31 1.30
C TYR A 45 -10.41 5.01 -0.05
N GLY A 46 -9.32 4.26 -0.04
CA GLY A 46 -8.58 3.86 -1.25
C GLY A 46 -7.09 3.68 -1.00
N PRO A 47 -6.31 3.40 -2.06
CA PRO A 47 -4.87 3.17 -1.95
C PRO A 47 -4.13 4.30 -1.22
N PRO A 48 -2.98 4.02 -0.57
CA PRO A 48 -2.14 5.06 -0.01
C PRO A 48 -1.64 6.02 -1.12
N GLY A 49 -1.27 7.25 -0.74
CA GLY A 49 -0.71 8.23 -1.67
C GLY A 49 -1.71 8.91 -2.62
N THR A 50 -3.00 8.56 -2.60
CA THR A 50 -4.03 9.14 -3.50
C THR A 50 -4.56 10.52 -3.09
N GLY A 51 -4.10 11.07 -1.97
CA GLY A 51 -4.44 12.44 -1.54
C GLY A 51 -5.61 12.56 -0.56
N LYS A 52 -6.07 11.48 0.09
CA LYS A 52 -7.19 11.48 1.06
C LYS A 52 -7.01 12.51 2.17
N THR A 53 -5.93 12.41 2.92
CA THR A 53 -5.60 13.33 4.03
C THR A 53 -5.42 14.76 3.54
N THR A 54 -4.73 14.96 2.40
CA THR A 54 -4.55 16.27 1.77
C THR A 54 -5.89 16.91 1.40
N THR A 55 -6.84 16.13 0.88
CA THR A 55 -8.19 16.62 0.55
C THR A 55 -8.92 17.09 1.78
N ALA A 56 -8.84 16.36 2.91
CA ALA A 56 -9.46 16.78 4.16
C ALA A 56 -8.91 18.13 4.67
N LEU A 57 -7.57 18.32 4.57
CA LEU A 57 -6.92 19.59 4.94
C LEU A 57 -7.37 20.76 4.04
N VAL A 58 -7.45 20.52 2.73
CA VAL A 58 -7.91 21.53 1.76
C VAL A 58 -9.38 21.92 2.01
N LEU A 59 -10.24 20.95 2.33
CA LEU A 59 -11.66 21.22 2.64
C LEU A 59 -11.81 22.11 3.87
N ALA A 60 -11.01 21.91 4.92
CA ALA A 60 -11.04 22.76 6.10
C ALA A 60 -10.58 24.20 5.77
N LYS A 61 -9.51 24.33 4.98
CA LYS A 61 -9.01 25.62 4.51
C LYS A 61 -10.06 26.35 3.66
N GLU A 62 -10.74 25.64 2.76
CA GLU A 62 -11.82 26.17 1.90
C GLU A 62 -13.07 26.57 2.71
N ALA A 63 -13.35 25.85 3.78
CA ALA A 63 -14.43 26.18 4.68
C ALA A 63 -14.09 27.35 5.62
N GLY A 64 -12.82 27.77 5.68
CA GLY A 64 -12.36 28.82 6.60
C GLY A 64 -12.38 28.44 8.05
N VAL A 65 -12.31 27.12 8.37
CA VAL A 65 -12.38 26.61 9.73
C VAL A 65 -11.13 25.80 10.09
N PRO A 66 -10.75 25.75 11.38
CA PRO A 66 -9.65 24.93 11.83
C PRO A 66 -9.95 23.44 11.65
N ILE A 67 -8.90 22.65 11.37
CA ILE A 67 -8.96 21.20 11.36
C ILE A 67 -8.23 20.63 12.59
N ILE A 68 -8.84 19.63 13.20
CA ILE A 68 -8.24 18.87 14.29
C ILE A 68 -7.90 17.49 13.74
N GLU A 69 -6.62 17.27 13.53
CA GLU A 69 -6.11 16.01 12.99
C GLU A 69 -5.77 15.04 14.11
N MET A 70 -6.21 13.80 13.95
CA MET A 70 -6.00 12.71 14.89
C MET A 70 -5.63 11.46 14.09
N ASN A 71 -4.48 10.86 14.39
CA ASN A 71 -4.07 9.62 13.77
C ASN A 71 -4.51 8.42 14.61
N ALA A 72 -5.29 7.51 14.04
CA ALA A 72 -5.78 6.33 14.74
C ALA A 72 -4.66 5.34 15.09
N SER A 73 -3.53 5.38 14.39
CA SER A 73 -2.36 4.54 14.68
C SER A 73 -1.64 4.91 15.98
N ASP A 74 -1.75 6.18 16.41
CA ASP A 74 -1.09 6.67 17.64
C ASP A 74 -1.88 6.31 18.91
N THR A 75 -3.00 5.63 18.76
CA THR A 75 -4.02 5.51 19.81
C THR A 75 -3.98 4.19 20.55
N ARG A 76 -3.14 4.11 21.55
CA ARG A 76 -3.18 3.01 22.55
C ARG A 76 -4.00 3.33 23.80
N ASN A 77 -4.68 4.51 23.89
CA ASN A 77 -5.32 4.98 25.12
C ASN A 77 -6.77 5.44 24.93
N SER A 78 -7.65 5.07 25.89
CA SER A 78 -9.05 5.52 26.05
C SER A 78 -9.24 7.06 26.04
N ASP A 79 -8.22 7.80 26.41
CA ASP A 79 -8.24 9.26 26.45
C ASP A 79 -8.38 9.91 25.06
N TRP A 80 -8.00 9.21 24.02
CA TRP A 80 -8.15 9.66 22.62
C TRP A 80 -9.62 9.78 22.20
N MET A 81 -10.43 8.74 22.48
CA MET A 81 -11.86 8.78 22.19
C MET A 81 -12.59 9.84 22.99
N LYS A 82 -12.20 10.05 24.24
CA LYS A 82 -12.72 11.16 25.04
C LYS A 82 -12.39 12.51 24.44
N ARG A 83 -11.19 12.68 23.87
CA ARG A 83 -10.80 13.89 23.15
C ARG A 83 -11.64 14.11 21.90
N ILE A 84 -11.86 13.09 21.06
CA ILE A 84 -12.74 13.21 19.90
C ILE A 84 -14.15 13.58 20.34
N ALA A 85 -14.71 12.90 21.33
CA ALA A 85 -16.05 13.17 21.85
C ALA A 85 -16.16 14.61 22.39
N LEU A 86 -15.16 15.05 23.14
CA LEU A 86 -15.08 16.41 23.65
C LEU A 86 -15.01 17.43 22.51
N MET A 87 -14.18 17.17 21.48
CA MET A 87 -14.03 18.07 20.34
C MET A 87 -15.24 18.05 19.39
N ALA A 88 -15.90 16.91 19.24
CA ALA A 88 -17.12 16.79 18.43
C ALA A 88 -18.34 17.46 19.07
N SER A 89 -18.40 17.46 20.41
CA SER A 89 -19.52 17.96 21.19
C SER A 89 -19.36 19.41 21.68
N LEU A 90 -18.12 19.91 21.78
CA LEU A 90 -17.90 21.24 22.36
C LEU A 90 -18.43 22.34 21.46
N TYR A 91 -19.22 23.17 22.13
CA TYR A 91 -19.67 24.47 21.76
C TYR A 91 -18.66 25.29 21.00
N GLY A 92 -19.15 26.18 20.11
CA GLY A 92 -18.29 27.08 19.38
C GLY A 92 -17.31 27.78 20.31
N ASP A 93 -16.03 27.73 19.97
CA ASP A 93 -15.04 28.61 20.55
C ASP A 93 -15.53 30.05 20.33
N ILE A 94 -15.76 30.78 21.41
CA ILE A 94 -16.27 32.16 21.44
C ILE A 94 -15.41 33.10 20.56
N THR A 95 -14.20 32.67 20.19
CA THR A 95 -13.24 33.43 19.38
C THR A 95 -13.48 33.40 17.86
N TYR A 96 -14.36 32.52 17.34
CA TYR A 96 -14.64 32.40 15.90
C TYR A 96 -16.04 32.83 15.47
N SER A 97 -16.74 33.58 16.31
CA SER A 97 -18.09 34.08 16.01
C SER A 97 -18.18 35.16 14.90
N ASP A 98 -17.03 35.62 14.37
CA ASP A 98 -17.00 36.65 13.31
C ASP A 98 -16.63 36.09 11.89
N ALA A 99 -16.33 34.80 11.72
CA ALA A 99 -16.14 34.22 10.41
C ALA A 99 -17.49 33.73 9.87
N GLY A 100 -18.22 34.63 9.19
CA GLY A 100 -19.57 34.44 8.68
C GLY A 100 -19.72 33.22 7.75
N GLU A 101 -20.96 32.71 7.68
CA GLU A 101 -21.57 31.76 6.75
C GLU A 101 -21.55 30.27 7.09
N THR A 102 -20.68 29.73 7.93
CA THR A 102 -20.71 28.28 8.24
C THR A 102 -21.41 28.00 9.57
N LYS A 103 -22.30 26.99 9.59
CA LYS A 103 -23.00 26.53 10.82
C LYS A 103 -22.18 25.54 11.64
N PHE A 104 -20.92 25.31 11.30
CA PHE A 104 -19.94 24.53 12.06
C PHE A 104 -18.65 25.34 12.19
N ASN A 105 -17.87 25.06 13.22
CA ASN A 105 -16.69 25.88 13.56
C ASN A 105 -15.35 25.14 13.45
N LYS A 106 -15.35 23.87 13.12
CA LYS A 106 -14.15 23.06 12.91
C LYS A 106 -14.46 21.81 12.11
N ILE A 107 -13.43 21.19 11.55
CA ILE A 107 -13.48 19.85 10.95
C ILE A 107 -12.62 18.91 11.80
N ILE A 108 -13.10 17.70 12.04
CA ILE A 108 -12.36 16.66 12.77
C ILE A 108 -11.90 15.63 11.76
N LEU A 109 -10.59 15.45 11.63
CA LEU A 109 -9.97 14.43 10.78
C LEU A 109 -9.48 13.28 11.65
N VAL A 110 -9.97 12.08 11.34
CA VAL A 110 -9.46 10.83 11.89
C VAL A 110 -8.73 10.09 10.77
N ASP A 111 -7.41 10.18 10.79
CA ASP A 111 -6.57 9.56 9.78
C ASP A 111 -6.31 8.09 10.12
N GLU A 112 -6.25 7.23 9.10
CA GLU A 112 -6.05 5.77 9.24
C GLU A 112 -7.08 5.07 10.15
N ALA A 113 -8.36 5.45 10.04
CA ALA A 113 -9.45 4.95 10.90
C ALA A 113 -9.67 3.42 10.81
N ASP A 114 -9.18 2.75 9.77
CA ASP A 114 -9.14 1.28 9.65
C ASP A 114 -8.27 0.62 10.73
N ASN A 115 -7.28 1.32 11.27
CA ASN A 115 -6.40 0.84 12.35
C ASN A 115 -7.04 0.86 13.75
N ILE A 116 -8.27 1.39 13.91
CA ILE A 116 -8.98 1.38 15.19
C ILE A 116 -9.33 -0.05 15.59
N PHE A 117 -8.78 -0.52 16.70
CA PHE A 117 -8.98 -1.89 17.19
C PHE A 117 -10.35 -2.09 17.87
N GLU A 118 -11.01 -3.22 17.55
CA GLU A 118 -12.08 -3.83 18.34
C GLU A 118 -11.50 -4.96 19.21
N GLY A 119 -10.63 -4.66 20.16
CA GLY A 119 -10.00 -5.68 21.00
C GLY A 119 -10.84 -6.00 22.24
N LYS A 120 -11.39 -7.22 22.34
CA LYS A 120 -11.74 -7.85 23.62
C LYS A 120 -10.45 -8.39 24.26
N SER A 121 -9.65 -7.55 24.86
CA SER A 121 -8.60 -8.02 25.75
C SER A 121 -9.24 -8.38 27.09
N LYS A 122 -9.30 -9.69 27.43
CA LYS A 122 -9.75 -10.19 28.73
C LYS A 122 -8.69 -10.02 29.83
N ASP A 123 -7.50 -9.60 29.49
CA ASP A 123 -6.41 -9.39 30.44
C ASP A 123 -5.90 -7.95 30.40
N LYS A 124 -6.09 -7.23 31.51
CA LYS A 124 -5.56 -5.91 31.86
C LYS A 124 -6.11 -4.71 31.07
N GLY A 125 -7.30 -4.21 31.48
CA GLY A 125 -7.63 -2.75 31.39
C GLY A 125 -7.56 -2.09 30.02
N GLY A 126 -7.64 -2.84 28.91
CA GLY A 126 -7.52 -2.35 27.56
C GLY A 126 -8.89 -2.16 26.89
N ASP A 127 -9.07 -1.01 26.31
CA ASP A 127 -10.22 -0.43 25.68
C ASP A 127 -10.93 -1.34 24.66
N SER A 128 -12.09 -1.84 25.01
CA SER A 128 -12.93 -2.69 24.14
C SER A 128 -14.03 -1.92 23.40
N GLY A 129 -13.92 -0.58 23.25
CA GLY A 129 -15.02 0.25 22.80
C GLY A 129 -14.70 1.34 21.79
N GLY A 130 -13.48 1.44 21.27
CA GLY A 130 -13.05 2.58 20.45
C GLY A 130 -13.95 2.84 19.23
N LEU A 131 -14.25 1.81 18.44
CA LEU A 131 -15.11 1.96 17.26
C LEU A 131 -16.58 2.19 17.63
N THR A 132 -17.07 1.59 18.71
CA THR A 132 -18.43 1.83 19.24
C THR A 132 -18.59 3.26 19.72
N GLU A 133 -17.58 3.81 20.41
CA GLU A 133 -17.62 5.20 20.86
C GLU A 133 -17.53 6.17 19.68
N LEU A 134 -16.69 5.88 18.67
CA LEU A 134 -16.64 6.67 17.42
C LEU A 134 -18.01 6.67 16.73
N SER A 135 -18.73 5.56 16.71
CA SER A 135 -20.09 5.48 16.17
C SER A 135 -21.06 6.43 16.89
N ARG A 136 -21.02 6.47 18.22
CA ARG A 136 -21.83 7.41 19.01
C ARG A 136 -21.45 8.86 18.74
N ILE A 137 -20.16 9.14 18.61
CA ILE A 137 -19.67 10.49 18.31
C ILE A 137 -20.16 10.93 16.94
N VAL A 138 -20.01 10.09 15.90
CA VAL A 138 -20.47 10.38 14.54
C VAL A 138 -21.98 10.64 14.49
N SER A 139 -22.78 9.87 15.23
CA SER A 139 -24.24 10.05 15.23
C SER A 139 -24.70 11.34 15.91
N ARG A 140 -23.90 11.90 16.83
CA ARG A 140 -24.28 13.06 17.67
C ARG A 140 -23.51 14.34 17.37
N THR A 141 -22.50 14.28 16.52
CA THR A 141 -21.62 15.44 16.25
C THR A 141 -22.41 16.65 15.70
N ASN A 142 -21.94 17.84 16.08
CA ASN A 142 -22.35 19.13 15.53
C ASN A 142 -21.28 19.72 14.59
N ASN A 143 -20.20 18.98 14.34
CA ASN A 143 -19.12 19.37 13.45
C ASN A 143 -18.86 18.24 12.43
N PRO A 144 -18.45 18.55 11.21
CA PRO A 144 -18.08 17.56 10.20
C PRO A 144 -16.94 16.65 10.69
N ILE A 145 -17.08 15.34 10.51
CA ILE A 145 -16.03 14.36 10.79
C ILE A 145 -15.59 13.75 9.46
N ILE A 146 -14.29 13.77 9.19
CA ILE A 146 -13.69 13.12 8.02
C ILE A 146 -12.87 11.92 8.51
N LEU A 147 -13.14 10.74 7.95
CA LEU A 147 -12.42 9.51 8.25
C LEU A 147 -11.64 9.12 7.00
N THR A 148 -10.33 8.95 7.10
CA THR A 148 -9.55 8.36 6.01
C THR A 148 -9.22 6.91 6.34
N MET A 149 -9.15 6.06 5.33
CA MET A 149 -8.77 4.66 5.48
C MET A 149 -8.21 4.06 4.20
N ASN A 150 -7.40 3.03 4.35
CA ASN A 150 -6.85 2.30 3.22
C ASN A 150 -7.68 1.06 2.89
N ASP A 151 -8.12 0.31 3.89
CA ASP A 151 -8.96 -0.89 3.73
C ASP A 151 -10.39 -0.70 4.28
N PHE A 152 -11.25 -0.15 3.41
CA PHE A 152 -12.68 -0.01 3.73
C PHE A 152 -13.40 -1.35 3.88
N TYR A 153 -12.96 -2.39 3.17
CA TYR A 153 -13.62 -3.69 3.22
C TYR A 153 -13.36 -4.42 4.53
N GLU A 154 -12.18 -4.28 5.09
CA GLU A 154 -11.88 -4.77 6.44
C GLU A 154 -12.66 -3.97 7.49
N PHE A 155 -12.65 -2.64 7.39
CA PHE A 155 -13.41 -1.76 8.27
C PHE A 155 -14.91 -2.12 8.28
N ARG A 156 -15.53 -2.31 7.12
CA ARG A 156 -16.95 -2.67 6.97
C ARG A 156 -17.35 -3.99 7.65
N ARG A 157 -16.41 -4.91 7.85
CA ARG A 157 -16.66 -6.20 8.53
C ARG A 157 -16.86 -6.05 10.03
N LYS A 158 -16.41 -4.93 10.61
CA LYS A 158 -16.52 -4.66 12.03
C LYS A 158 -17.97 -4.29 12.38
N PRO A 159 -18.60 -4.90 13.42
CA PRO A 159 -20.02 -4.66 13.75
C PRO A 159 -20.36 -3.19 13.98
N ALA A 160 -19.53 -2.47 14.75
CA ALA A 160 -19.75 -1.04 15.04
C ALA A 160 -19.55 -0.12 13.81
N ALA A 161 -18.84 -0.57 12.78
CA ALA A 161 -18.64 0.21 11.55
C ALA A 161 -19.95 0.44 10.78
N ARG A 162 -20.92 -0.45 10.89
CA ARG A 162 -22.20 -0.33 10.16
C ARG A 162 -22.91 0.99 10.46
N GLU A 163 -22.96 1.40 11.70
CA GLU A 163 -23.62 2.65 12.11
C GLU A 163 -22.84 3.89 11.64
N ILE A 164 -21.50 3.83 11.69
CA ILE A 164 -20.63 4.86 11.14
C ILE A 164 -20.88 5.03 9.64
N ILE A 165 -20.89 3.94 8.88
CA ILE A 165 -21.11 3.94 7.44
C ILE A 165 -22.50 4.49 7.09
N ASN A 166 -23.54 4.12 7.85
CA ASN A 166 -24.90 4.62 7.64
C ASN A 166 -25.01 6.14 7.83
N ASN A 167 -24.19 6.72 8.72
CA ASN A 167 -24.15 8.16 8.98
C ASN A 167 -23.09 8.90 8.15
N SER A 168 -22.42 8.21 7.22
CA SER A 168 -21.34 8.78 6.41
C SER A 168 -21.67 8.81 4.94
N LEU A 169 -21.15 9.83 4.23
CA LEU A 169 -20.94 9.75 2.80
C LEU A 169 -19.65 8.96 2.56
N VAL A 170 -19.71 7.91 1.73
CA VAL A 170 -18.57 7.02 1.47
C VAL A 170 -18.05 7.28 0.06
N VAL A 171 -16.81 7.75 -0.05
CA VAL A 171 -16.18 8.14 -1.31
C VAL A 171 -14.92 7.32 -1.56
N GLU A 172 -14.89 6.59 -2.68
CA GLU A 172 -13.72 5.84 -3.12
C GLU A 172 -12.70 6.77 -3.79
N PHE A 173 -11.50 6.85 -3.23
CA PHE A 173 -10.37 7.59 -3.78
C PHE A 173 -9.61 6.75 -4.81
N ARG A 174 -10.30 6.43 -5.89
CA ARG A 174 -9.73 5.84 -7.10
C ARG A 174 -9.93 6.83 -8.23
N GLN A 175 -8.83 7.39 -8.73
CA GLN A 175 -8.87 8.50 -9.69
C GLN A 175 -9.38 8.08 -11.07
N PHE A 176 -9.10 6.84 -11.49
CA PHE A 176 -9.58 6.26 -12.74
C PHE A 176 -9.64 4.72 -12.65
N LYS A 177 -10.53 4.11 -13.42
CA LYS A 177 -10.66 2.64 -13.49
C LYS A 177 -9.91 2.05 -14.69
N ARG A 178 -9.88 2.75 -15.81
CA ARG A 178 -9.24 2.32 -17.06
C ARG A 178 -8.45 3.47 -17.68
N LYS A 179 -7.33 3.15 -18.37
CA LYS A 179 -6.44 4.13 -19.02
C LYS A 179 -7.11 5.03 -20.09
N ASN A 180 -8.26 4.68 -20.63
CA ASN A 180 -8.93 5.43 -21.71
C ASN A 180 -10.21 6.15 -21.25
N ASP A 181 -10.53 6.12 -19.97
CA ASP A 181 -11.71 6.80 -19.43
C ASP A 181 -11.51 8.33 -19.44
N LEU A 182 -12.63 9.06 -19.46
CA LEU A 182 -12.61 10.52 -19.33
C LEU A 182 -11.92 10.96 -18.03
N ASP A 183 -12.13 10.21 -16.95
CA ASP A 183 -11.50 10.44 -15.65
C ASP A 183 -9.96 10.33 -15.74
N TYR A 184 -9.43 9.36 -16.50
CA TYR A 184 -7.99 9.25 -16.76
C TYR A 184 -7.43 10.48 -17.47
N ARG A 185 -8.12 10.96 -18.52
CA ARG A 185 -7.69 12.16 -19.27
C ARG A 185 -7.70 13.40 -18.38
N ASN A 186 -8.75 13.58 -17.59
CA ASN A 186 -8.86 14.69 -16.65
C ASN A 186 -7.78 14.65 -15.58
N PHE A 187 -7.53 13.48 -14.99
CA PHE A 187 -6.47 13.27 -14.02
C PHE A 187 -5.09 13.56 -14.61
N ARG A 188 -4.80 13.01 -15.79
CA ARG A 188 -3.56 13.24 -16.53
C ARG A 188 -3.31 14.73 -16.78
N ASN A 189 -4.32 15.47 -17.25
CA ASN A 189 -4.20 16.89 -17.53
C ASN A 189 -3.93 17.70 -16.24
N ARG A 190 -4.65 17.43 -15.15
CA ARG A 190 -4.39 18.08 -13.85
C ARG A 190 -3.00 17.78 -13.33
N LEU A 191 -2.56 16.52 -13.46
CA LEU A 191 -1.22 16.13 -13.09
C LEU A 191 -0.16 16.89 -13.90
N GLN A 192 -0.33 17.03 -15.22
CA GLN A 192 0.59 17.80 -16.09
C GLN A 192 0.69 19.26 -15.66
N VAL A 193 -0.44 19.89 -15.37
CA VAL A 193 -0.47 21.29 -14.89
C VAL A 193 0.31 21.39 -13.57
N ARG A 194 0.08 20.48 -12.64
CA ARG A 194 0.77 20.48 -11.34
C ARG A 194 2.27 20.23 -11.47
N LEU A 195 2.67 19.28 -12.30
CA LEU A 195 4.09 18.98 -12.55
C LEU A 195 4.79 20.16 -13.27
N SER A 196 4.13 20.82 -14.20
CA SER A 196 4.67 22.03 -14.87
C SER A 196 4.87 23.17 -13.87
N PHE A 197 3.95 23.36 -12.93
CA PHE A 197 4.06 24.35 -11.87
C PHE A 197 5.26 24.06 -10.94
N ILE A 198 5.41 22.80 -10.52
CA ILE A 198 6.52 22.37 -9.66
C ILE A 198 7.85 22.56 -10.40
N ALA A 199 7.95 22.10 -11.64
CA ALA A 199 9.15 22.25 -12.45
C ALA A 199 9.58 23.71 -12.59
N LYS A 200 8.63 24.62 -12.86
CA LYS A 200 8.90 26.06 -12.97
C LYS A 200 9.47 26.62 -11.67
N ASN A 201 8.94 26.22 -10.51
CA ASN A 201 9.39 26.72 -9.21
C ASN A 201 10.74 26.15 -8.79
N GLU A 202 11.06 24.92 -9.19
CA GLU A 202 12.35 24.26 -8.91
C GLU A 202 13.43 24.55 -9.97
N GLY A 203 13.13 25.32 -11.02
CA GLY A 203 14.07 25.59 -12.11
C GLY A 203 14.32 24.39 -13.04
N LEU A 204 13.43 23.39 -12.99
CA LEU A 204 13.52 22.16 -13.76
C LEU A 204 12.81 22.27 -15.11
N VAL A 205 13.12 21.39 -16.06
CA VAL A 205 12.44 21.26 -17.34
C VAL A 205 11.45 20.10 -17.27
N PHE A 206 10.17 20.40 -17.43
CA PHE A 206 9.11 19.40 -17.53
C PHE A 206 8.81 19.07 -18.98
N ARG A 207 8.82 17.77 -19.31
CA ARG A 207 8.41 17.24 -20.63
C ARG A 207 7.11 16.46 -20.46
N PRO A 208 6.04 16.73 -21.25
CA PRO A 208 4.73 16.08 -21.10
C PRO A 208 4.76 14.55 -21.19
N GLU A 209 5.72 13.99 -21.93
CA GLU A 209 5.91 12.54 -22.11
C GLU A 209 6.25 11.83 -20.80
N ILE A 210 6.85 12.54 -19.84
CA ILE A 210 7.18 12.02 -18.50
C ILE A 210 5.89 11.61 -17.78
N THR A 211 4.78 12.35 -17.99
CA THR A 211 3.51 12.07 -17.31
C THR A 211 2.98 10.68 -17.61
N ASP A 212 3.05 10.24 -18.86
CA ASP A 212 2.52 8.92 -19.23
C ASP A 212 3.34 7.79 -18.59
N ARG A 213 4.65 7.95 -18.53
CA ARG A 213 5.55 7.02 -17.86
C ARG A 213 5.29 6.96 -16.34
N LEU A 214 5.10 8.12 -15.70
CA LEU A 214 4.76 8.21 -14.28
C LEU A 214 3.44 7.51 -13.96
N LEU A 215 2.41 7.70 -14.80
CA LEU A 215 1.10 7.07 -14.64
C LEU A 215 1.14 5.56 -14.92
N GLU A 216 1.99 5.10 -15.82
CA GLU A 216 2.19 3.66 -16.06
C GLU A 216 2.78 2.94 -14.86
N ARG A 217 3.71 3.61 -14.20
CA ARG A 217 4.43 3.07 -13.06
C ARG A 217 3.63 3.16 -11.75
N ASN A 218 3.16 4.34 -11.41
CA ASN A 218 2.61 4.65 -10.10
C ASN A 218 1.08 4.67 -10.08
N ARG A 219 0.43 4.51 -11.23
CA ARG A 219 -1.04 4.59 -11.39
C ARG A 219 -1.58 5.93 -10.85
N ASP A 220 -2.34 5.87 -9.76
CA ASP A 220 -2.98 7.02 -9.10
C ASP A 220 -2.37 7.37 -7.73
N ASP A 221 -1.19 6.82 -7.40
CA ASP A 221 -0.40 7.22 -6.24
C ASP A 221 0.31 8.55 -6.50
N ILE A 222 -0.33 9.66 -6.09
CA ILE A 222 0.18 11.02 -6.32
C ILE A 222 1.48 11.25 -5.55
N ARG A 223 1.65 10.65 -4.36
CA ARG A 223 2.88 10.80 -3.57
C ARG A 223 4.07 10.19 -4.30
N ALA A 224 3.92 8.96 -4.79
CA ALA A 224 4.96 8.31 -5.58
C ALA A 224 5.22 9.07 -6.91
N ILE A 225 4.15 9.52 -7.60
CA ILE A 225 4.28 10.31 -8.82
C ILE A 225 5.10 11.59 -8.59
N LEU A 226 4.85 12.34 -7.52
CA LEU A 226 5.57 13.59 -7.25
C LEU A 226 7.04 13.34 -6.91
N ASN A 227 7.36 12.30 -6.16
CA ASN A 227 8.74 11.93 -5.87
C ASN A 227 9.48 11.51 -7.15
N ASP A 228 8.87 10.63 -7.96
CA ASP A 228 9.48 10.15 -9.20
C ASP A 228 9.61 11.27 -10.25
N ALA A 229 8.64 12.20 -10.30
CA ALA A 229 8.64 13.28 -11.27
C ALA A 229 9.90 14.14 -11.17
N ILE A 230 10.36 14.41 -9.97
CA ILE A 230 11.54 15.26 -9.73
C ILE A 230 12.80 14.56 -10.18
N SER A 231 12.92 13.27 -9.89
CA SER A 231 14.04 12.45 -10.38
C SER A 231 14.09 12.38 -11.91
N MET A 232 12.92 12.50 -12.58
CA MET A 232 12.81 12.45 -14.04
C MET A 232 12.94 13.83 -14.74
N MET A 233 12.91 14.93 -13.99
CA MET A 233 13.09 16.29 -14.52
C MET A 233 14.57 16.68 -14.47
N SER A 234 15.07 17.38 -15.49
CA SER A 234 16.44 17.88 -15.57
C SER A 234 16.52 19.37 -15.31
N TYR A 235 17.65 19.87 -14.83
CA TYR A 235 17.93 21.30 -14.75
C TYR A 235 18.05 21.92 -16.16
N ARG A 236 17.73 23.21 -16.29
CA ARG A 236 17.71 23.93 -17.59
C ARG A 236 19.04 23.92 -18.33
N ASP A 237 20.16 23.85 -17.62
CA ASP A 237 21.50 23.90 -18.21
C ASP A 237 21.98 22.53 -18.74
N ASP A 238 21.33 21.42 -18.39
CA ASP A 238 21.72 20.05 -18.78
C ASP A 238 20.91 19.50 -19.97
N ALA A 239 20.24 20.36 -20.73
CA ALA A 239 19.27 19.96 -21.78
C ALA A 239 19.88 19.10 -22.91
N ASN A 240 21.21 19.01 -23.02
CA ASN A 240 21.89 18.26 -24.09
C ASN A 240 22.57 16.95 -23.66
N SER A 241 22.62 16.60 -22.38
CA SER A 241 23.41 15.45 -21.94
C SER A 241 22.69 14.36 -21.16
N SER A 242 21.40 14.48 -20.85
CA SER A 242 20.83 13.57 -19.86
C SER A 242 19.39 13.07 -20.10
N ALA A 243 19.01 12.86 -21.35
CA ALA A 243 17.77 12.10 -21.64
C ALA A 243 17.85 10.63 -21.20
N GLU A 244 19.04 10.12 -20.89
CA GLU A 244 19.29 8.74 -20.46
C GLU A 244 19.58 8.59 -18.95
N ALA A 245 20.09 9.62 -18.27
CA ALA A 245 20.48 9.51 -16.87
C ALA A 245 19.31 9.62 -15.88
N GLY A 246 18.32 10.48 -16.13
CA GLY A 246 17.15 10.67 -15.23
C GLY A 246 16.13 9.53 -15.22
N ILE A 247 16.25 8.54 -16.10
CA ILE A 247 15.41 7.33 -16.12
C ILE A 247 15.93 6.28 -15.13
N ARG A 248 17.17 6.42 -14.67
CA ARG A 248 17.86 5.42 -13.86
C ARG A 248 17.45 5.40 -12.39
N ASP A 249 17.16 6.53 -11.75
CA ASP A 249 17.11 6.58 -10.29
C ASP A 249 15.83 6.11 -9.61
N ALA A 250 14.73 5.96 -10.28
CA ALA A 250 13.45 5.63 -9.64
C ALA A 250 12.82 4.27 -10.03
N VAL A 251 13.17 3.71 -11.20
CA VAL A 251 12.85 2.30 -11.58
C VAL A 251 14.09 1.45 -11.35
N SER A 252 15.18 2.09 -11.15
CA SER A 252 16.50 1.54 -11.06
C SER A 252 16.76 0.70 -9.81
N GLY A 253 15.80 0.63 -8.88
CA GLY A 253 15.87 -0.27 -7.76
C GLY A 253 16.66 -1.54 -8.04
N ILE A 254 15.94 -2.64 -8.16
CA ILE A 254 16.55 -3.96 -8.27
C ILE A 254 17.14 -4.24 -9.65
N TYR A 255 16.60 -3.66 -10.74
CA TYR A 255 17.09 -3.86 -12.10
C TYR A 255 18.51 -3.32 -12.32
N ASP A 256 18.82 -2.13 -11.76
CA ASP A 256 20.14 -1.54 -11.91
C ASP A 256 21.17 -2.30 -11.10
N VAL A 257 20.80 -2.67 -9.86
CA VAL A 257 21.69 -3.49 -9.03
C VAL A 257 22.01 -4.83 -9.71
N ILE A 258 21.00 -5.48 -10.34
CA ILE A 258 21.22 -6.72 -11.07
C ILE A 258 22.08 -6.48 -12.30
N HIS A 259 21.84 -5.40 -13.03
CA HIS A 259 22.67 -5.02 -14.17
C HIS A 259 24.11 -4.71 -13.73
N SER A 260 24.28 -3.95 -12.66
CA SER A 260 25.60 -3.66 -12.07
C SER A 260 26.28 -4.94 -11.58
N THR A 261 25.52 -5.88 -10.99
CA THR A 261 26.06 -7.16 -10.53
C THR A 261 26.55 -8.04 -11.68
N PHE A 262 25.83 -8.12 -12.80
CA PHE A 262 26.26 -8.96 -13.91
C PHE A 262 27.28 -8.27 -14.85
N LYS A 263 27.14 -6.95 -15.08
CA LYS A 263 27.91 -6.23 -16.11
C LYS A 263 28.85 -5.15 -15.56
N GLY A 264 28.60 -4.62 -14.38
CA GLY A 264 29.33 -3.46 -13.83
C GLY A 264 30.75 -3.78 -13.36
N ARG A 265 31.06 -5.01 -12.96
CA ARG A 265 32.36 -5.51 -12.49
C ARG A 265 33.05 -4.65 -11.43
N ASN A 266 32.29 -3.81 -10.71
CA ASN A 266 32.78 -2.99 -9.63
C ASN A 266 32.07 -3.37 -8.33
N TYR A 267 32.77 -4.13 -7.50
CA TYR A 267 32.24 -4.68 -6.25
C TYR A 267 31.77 -3.60 -5.27
N GLU A 268 32.54 -2.53 -5.07
CA GLU A 268 32.20 -1.46 -4.14
C GLU A 268 30.94 -0.69 -4.58
N MET A 269 30.80 -0.48 -5.90
CA MET A 269 29.64 0.18 -6.46
C MET A 269 28.36 -0.68 -6.26
N ILE A 270 28.46 -1.99 -6.47
CA ILE A 270 27.33 -2.91 -6.25
C ILE A 270 26.89 -2.89 -4.78
N LEU A 271 27.84 -2.93 -3.84
CA LEU A 271 27.52 -2.86 -2.42
C LEU A 271 26.90 -1.52 -2.01
N SER A 272 27.39 -0.40 -2.54
CA SER A 272 26.79 0.91 -2.27
C SER A 272 25.35 0.99 -2.81
N GLU A 273 25.12 0.49 -4.01
CA GLU A 273 23.76 0.41 -4.59
C GLU A 273 22.82 -0.50 -3.77
N LEU A 274 23.33 -1.60 -3.20
CA LEU A 274 22.55 -2.48 -2.32
C LEU A 274 22.14 -1.79 -1.01
N MET A 275 23.03 -0.96 -0.43
CA MET A 275 22.77 -0.24 0.82
C MET A 275 21.75 0.91 0.65
N GLU A 276 21.67 1.50 -0.53
CA GLU A 276 20.79 2.65 -0.80
C GLU A 276 19.33 2.27 -1.14
N LYS A 277 19.02 0.98 -1.34
CA LYS A 277 17.75 0.56 -1.94
C LYS A 277 16.86 -0.29 -1.03
N ASP A 278 15.54 -0.04 -1.17
CA ASP A 278 14.46 -0.64 -0.38
C ASP A 278 14.00 -2.00 -0.95
N PHE A 279 14.90 -3.00 -1.00
CA PHE A 279 14.50 -4.38 -1.27
C PHE A 279 15.22 -5.36 -0.34
N THR A 280 14.64 -6.55 -0.17
CA THR A 280 15.21 -7.53 0.75
C THR A 280 16.36 -8.31 0.11
N THR A 281 17.28 -8.83 0.93
CA THR A 281 18.35 -9.75 0.48
C THR A 281 17.78 -10.95 -0.26
N GLU A 282 16.63 -11.45 0.21
CA GLU A 282 15.91 -12.56 -0.41
C GLU A 282 15.41 -12.20 -1.83
N ASP A 283 14.88 -10.96 -2.01
CA ASP A 283 14.47 -10.50 -3.33
C ASP A 283 15.66 -10.40 -4.27
N TYR A 284 16.76 -9.83 -3.81
CA TYR A 284 18.00 -9.72 -4.60
C TYR A 284 18.48 -11.09 -5.12
N LEU A 285 18.56 -12.09 -4.24
CA LEU A 285 18.95 -13.43 -4.62
C LEU A 285 17.98 -14.06 -5.63
N MET A 286 16.66 -13.91 -5.44
CA MET A 286 15.66 -14.43 -6.37
C MET A 286 15.74 -13.78 -7.75
N TRP A 287 16.08 -12.49 -7.81
CA TRP A 287 16.26 -11.80 -9.08
C TRP A 287 17.54 -12.24 -9.79
N LEU A 288 18.64 -12.44 -9.07
CA LEU A 288 19.88 -12.99 -9.64
C LEU A 288 19.66 -14.41 -10.17
N ASP A 289 19.03 -15.29 -9.37
CA ASP A 289 18.72 -16.67 -9.77
C ASP A 289 17.88 -16.73 -11.05
N SER A 290 16.83 -15.90 -11.13
CA SER A 290 15.92 -15.92 -12.28
C SER A 290 16.54 -15.39 -13.57
N ASN A 291 17.53 -14.49 -13.48
CA ASN A 291 18.11 -13.80 -14.64
C ASN A 291 19.51 -14.28 -15.04
N LEU A 292 20.19 -15.03 -14.19
CA LEU A 292 21.50 -15.59 -14.46
C LEU A 292 21.56 -16.42 -15.78
N PRO A 293 20.56 -17.29 -16.11
CA PRO A 293 20.58 -18.03 -17.36
C PRO A 293 20.51 -17.17 -18.63
N SER A 294 20.03 -15.93 -18.50
CA SER A 294 19.93 -14.99 -19.62
C SER A 294 21.25 -14.21 -19.83
N GLU A 295 22.06 -14.08 -18.79
CA GLU A 295 23.33 -13.35 -18.83
C GLU A 295 24.53 -14.22 -19.24
N THR A 296 24.56 -15.50 -18.87
CA THR A 296 25.60 -16.41 -19.31
C THR A 296 25.02 -17.66 -19.96
N LYS A 297 25.64 -18.06 -21.09
CA LYS A 297 25.32 -19.30 -21.81
C LYS A 297 26.36 -20.37 -21.61
N ASP A 298 27.50 -20.03 -21.03
CA ASP A 298 28.57 -20.98 -20.75
C ASP A 298 28.17 -21.82 -19.52
N PRO A 299 28.04 -23.14 -19.64
CA PRO A 299 27.69 -24.01 -18.54
C PRO A 299 28.68 -23.95 -17.37
N SER A 300 29.97 -23.72 -17.63
CA SER A 300 30.98 -23.63 -16.55
C SER A 300 30.86 -22.38 -15.72
N ASP A 301 30.62 -21.25 -16.39
CA ASP A 301 30.37 -19.96 -15.73
C ASP A 301 29.05 -20.01 -14.93
N MET A 302 28.02 -20.62 -15.49
CA MET A 302 26.73 -20.83 -14.86
C MET A 302 26.84 -21.64 -13.56
N VAL A 303 27.55 -22.77 -13.58
CA VAL A 303 27.77 -23.59 -12.38
C VAL A 303 28.49 -22.79 -11.30
N SER A 304 29.58 -22.11 -11.66
CA SER A 304 30.36 -21.33 -10.71
C SER A 304 29.54 -20.17 -10.10
N ALA A 305 28.71 -19.52 -10.91
CA ALA A 305 27.80 -18.45 -10.43
C ALA A 305 26.72 -19.01 -9.48
N TYR A 306 26.14 -20.16 -9.80
CA TYR A 306 25.18 -20.81 -8.89
C TYR A 306 25.80 -21.31 -7.59
N GLU A 307 27.07 -21.73 -7.58
CA GLU A 307 27.79 -22.07 -6.34
C GLU A 307 27.90 -20.84 -5.41
N ILE A 308 28.18 -19.65 -5.96
CA ILE A 308 28.20 -18.40 -5.19
C ILE A 308 26.80 -18.07 -4.66
N LEU A 309 25.76 -18.15 -5.49
CA LEU A 309 24.39 -17.89 -5.05
C LEU A 309 23.91 -18.90 -4.00
N ALA A 310 24.26 -20.17 -4.13
CA ALA A 310 23.93 -21.20 -3.15
C ALA A 310 24.61 -20.91 -1.80
N LEU A 311 25.85 -20.43 -1.82
CA LEU A 311 26.54 -20.02 -0.59
C LEU A 311 25.83 -18.82 0.06
N ALA A 312 25.41 -17.83 -0.69
CA ALA A 312 24.65 -16.67 -0.19
C ALA A 312 23.31 -17.11 0.43
N ASP A 313 22.58 -18.04 -0.22
CA ASP A 313 21.30 -18.57 0.31
C ASP A 313 21.47 -19.31 1.63
N ILE A 314 22.58 -20.04 1.83
CA ILE A 314 22.91 -20.67 3.11
C ILE A 314 23.01 -19.63 4.24
N PHE A 315 23.60 -18.46 3.97
CA PHE A 315 23.68 -17.37 4.96
C PHE A 315 22.30 -16.78 5.26
N VAL A 316 21.46 -16.58 4.27
CA VAL A 316 20.06 -16.15 4.47
C VAL A 316 19.30 -17.19 5.33
N GLY A 317 19.42 -18.46 5.02
CA GLY A 317 18.82 -19.53 5.84
C GLY A 317 19.30 -19.54 7.31
N ARG A 318 20.55 -19.14 7.55
CA ARG A 318 21.11 -19.00 8.90
C ARG A 318 20.55 -17.80 9.68
N VAL A 319 20.23 -16.69 8.99
CA VAL A 319 19.53 -15.52 9.62
C VAL A 319 18.28 -16.00 10.34
N ILE A 320 17.44 -16.76 9.64
CA ILE A 320 16.15 -17.24 10.18
C ILE A 320 16.39 -18.22 11.35
N LYS A 321 17.32 -19.18 11.19
CA LYS A 321 17.56 -20.22 12.22
C LYS A 321 18.25 -19.71 13.48
N LYS A 322 19.17 -18.74 13.33
CA LYS A 322 20.00 -18.25 14.45
C LYS A 322 19.59 -16.86 14.93
N GLN A 323 18.62 -16.20 14.26
CA GLN A 323 18.18 -14.84 14.54
C GLN A 323 19.33 -13.81 14.57
N HIS A 324 20.38 -14.06 13.77
CA HIS A 324 21.56 -13.22 13.69
C HIS A 324 21.60 -12.46 12.36
N TYR A 325 21.15 -11.22 12.40
CA TYR A 325 20.91 -10.41 11.21
C TYR A 325 22.19 -9.98 10.44
N ALA A 326 23.36 -10.01 11.07
CA ALA A 326 24.62 -9.73 10.37
C ALA A 326 24.90 -10.70 9.20
N PHE A 327 24.30 -11.89 9.20
CA PHE A 327 24.42 -12.82 8.09
C PHE A 327 23.73 -12.31 6.79
N LYS A 328 22.84 -11.33 6.86
CA LYS A 328 22.30 -10.67 5.66
C LYS A 328 23.37 -9.93 4.90
N GLY A 329 24.18 -9.11 5.57
CA GLY A 329 25.30 -8.42 4.95
C GLY A 329 26.28 -9.38 4.26
N TYR A 330 26.63 -10.48 4.92
CA TYR A 330 27.49 -11.50 4.28
C TYR A 330 26.84 -12.16 3.06
N ALA A 331 25.53 -12.38 3.08
CA ALA A 331 24.82 -12.92 1.92
C ALA A 331 24.82 -11.95 0.74
N GLU A 332 24.65 -10.65 1.00
CA GLU A 332 24.70 -9.58 0.00
C GLU A 332 26.12 -9.44 -0.59
N GLU A 333 27.12 -9.41 0.26
CA GLU A 333 28.52 -9.38 -0.16
C GLU A 333 28.92 -10.56 -1.06
N ILE A 334 28.51 -11.78 -0.68
CA ILE A 334 28.78 -12.98 -1.47
C ILE A 334 28.03 -12.91 -2.80
N ALA A 335 26.73 -12.55 -2.79
CA ALA A 335 25.93 -12.47 -4.00
C ALA A 335 26.41 -11.36 -4.95
N ALA A 336 26.88 -10.23 -4.43
CA ALA A 336 27.51 -9.16 -5.21
C ALA A 336 28.74 -9.67 -5.98
N GLY A 337 29.43 -10.67 -5.46
CA GLY A 337 30.59 -11.30 -6.10
C GLY A 337 30.28 -12.23 -7.30
N VAL A 338 29.01 -12.47 -7.64
CA VAL A 338 28.62 -13.38 -8.75
C VAL A 338 29.27 -13.02 -10.09
N PHE A 339 29.49 -11.74 -10.36
CA PHE A 339 30.17 -11.30 -11.59
C PHE A 339 31.57 -11.90 -11.78
N THR A 340 32.26 -12.29 -10.69
CA THR A 340 33.60 -12.88 -10.76
C THR A 340 33.58 -14.28 -11.38
N ALA A 341 32.45 -14.97 -11.30
CA ALA A 341 32.27 -16.30 -11.90
C ALA A 341 31.92 -16.22 -13.39
N ILE A 342 31.42 -15.09 -13.89
CA ILE A 342 30.99 -14.91 -15.27
C ILE A 342 32.15 -14.32 -16.09
N LYS A 343 32.84 -15.16 -16.86
CA LYS A 343 33.96 -14.75 -17.72
C LYS A 343 33.48 -14.14 -19.03
N ASN A 344 32.45 -14.76 -19.64
CA ASN A 344 31.87 -14.36 -20.91
C ASN A 344 30.49 -13.73 -20.67
N VAL A 345 30.45 -12.42 -20.40
CA VAL A 345 29.22 -11.67 -20.26
C VAL A 345 28.53 -11.51 -21.62
N ASN A 346 27.21 -11.59 -21.64
CA ASN A 346 26.45 -11.34 -22.86
C ASN A 346 26.46 -9.83 -23.17
N ASP A 347 27.19 -9.40 -24.23
CA ASP A 347 27.28 -7.99 -24.64
C ASP A 347 25.96 -7.44 -25.22
N LYS A 348 25.00 -8.30 -25.49
CA LYS A 348 23.69 -7.89 -26.00
C LYS A 348 22.82 -7.39 -24.83
N TYR A 349 21.88 -6.51 -25.16
CA TYR A 349 20.85 -6.10 -24.23
C TYR A 349 20.03 -7.33 -23.76
N VAL A 350 20.07 -7.61 -22.45
CA VAL A 350 19.27 -8.66 -21.82
C VAL A 350 18.11 -8.00 -21.10
N LYS A 351 16.88 -8.39 -21.44
CA LYS A 351 15.69 -7.96 -20.73
C LYS A 351 15.52 -8.84 -19.50
N TYR A 352 15.72 -8.25 -18.32
CA TYR A 352 15.50 -8.98 -17.07
C TYR A 352 14.02 -9.25 -16.83
N GLU A 353 13.73 -10.47 -16.38
CA GLU A 353 12.38 -10.92 -16.09
C GLU A 353 12.11 -10.94 -14.58
N PHE A 354 10.89 -10.62 -14.22
CA PHE A 354 10.44 -10.71 -12.84
C PHE A 354 10.45 -12.18 -12.37
N PRO A 355 10.99 -12.51 -11.18
CA PRO A 355 11.07 -13.87 -10.68
C PRO A 355 9.73 -14.60 -10.71
N SER A 356 9.63 -15.64 -11.53
CA SER A 356 8.39 -16.41 -11.71
C SER A 356 7.90 -17.07 -10.41
N TYR A 357 8.83 -17.35 -9.49
CA TYR A 357 8.54 -17.90 -8.17
C TYR A 357 7.69 -16.93 -7.33
N ILE A 358 8.02 -15.66 -7.29
CA ILE A 358 7.26 -14.64 -6.56
C ILE A 358 5.82 -14.56 -7.10
N MET A 359 5.66 -14.55 -8.42
CA MET A 359 4.33 -14.55 -9.04
C MET A 359 3.52 -15.81 -8.71
N LYS A 360 4.16 -17.00 -8.76
CA LYS A 360 3.52 -18.25 -8.37
C LYS A 360 3.11 -18.26 -6.90
N MET A 361 3.98 -17.77 -6.02
CA MET A 361 3.71 -17.68 -4.59
C MET A 361 2.57 -16.69 -4.27
N SER A 362 2.50 -15.58 -4.97
CA SER A 362 1.41 -14.61 -4.84
C SER A 362 0.07 -15.21 -5.30
N ARG A 363 0.03 -15.83 -6.49
CA ARG A 363 -1.19 -16.49 -7.02
C ARG A 363 -1.69 -17.64 -6.13
N MET A 364 -0.78 -18.36 -5.47
CA MET A 364 -1.11 -19.48 -4.58
C MET A 364 -1.46 -19.04 -3.15
N ARG A 365 -1.35 -17.75 -2.81
CA ARG A 365 -1.60 -17.27 -1.44
C ARG A 365 -2.99 -17.62 -0.95
N ASP A 366 -4.00 -17.32 -1.72
CA ASP A 366 -5.43 -17.61 -1.40
C ASP A 366 -5.68 -19.11 -1.21
N GLY A 367 -5.07 -19.95 -2.06
CA GLY A 367 -5.17 -21.40 -1.97
C GLY A 367 -4.49 -21.95 -0.71
N ARG A 368 -3.35 -21.39 -0.32
CA ARG A 368 -2.63 -21.81 0.90
C ARG A 368 -3.38 -21.39 2.16
N GLU A 369 -3.97 -20.20 2.19
CA GLU A 369 -4.80 -19.75 3.29
C GLU A 369 -6.02 -20.64 3.44
N GLY A 370 -6.77 -20.90 2.36
CA GLY A 370 -7.90 -21.83 2.39
C GLY A 370 -7.53 -23.22 2.88
N ARG A 371 -6.37 -23.76 2.41
CA ARG A 371 -5.85 -25.03 2.88
C ARG A 371 -5.50 -25.01 4.39
N ARG A 372 -4.89 -23.94 4.87
CA ARG A 372 -4.54 -23.78 6.28
C ARG A 372 -5.78 -23.73 7.17
N TYR A 373 -6.83 -23.02 6.77
CA TYR A 373 -8.10 -22.95 7.48
C TYR A 373 -8.81 -24.31 7.48
N LEU A 374 -8.87 -24.99 6.34
CA LEU A 374 -9.45 -26.33 6.23
C LEU A 374 -8.73 -27.33 7.14
N VAL A 375 -7.40 -27.36 7.09
CA VAL A 375 -6.58 -28.23 7.93
C VAL A 375 -6.80 -27.94 9.42
N SER A 376 -6.93 -26.66 9.80
CA SER A 376 -7.24 -26.29 11.19
C SER A 376 -8.61 -26.79 11.65
N LYS A 377 -9.63 -26.69 10.81
CA LYS A 377 -10.98 -27.20 11.11
C LYS A 377 -11.00 -28.74 11.23
N LEU A 378 -10.36 -29.42 10.30
CA LEU A 378 -10.21 -30.89 10.34
C LEU A 378 -9.40 -31.37 11.55
N ALA A 379 -8.34 -30.64 11.91
CA ALA A 379 -7.52 -30.96 13.08
C ALA A 379 -8.32 -30.88 14.40
N ARG A 380 -9.19 -29.89 14.52
CA ARG A 380 -10.13 -29.77 15.65
C ARG A 380 -11.11 -30.93 15.70
N LEU A 381 -11.72 -31.29 14.56
CA LEU A 381 -12.69 -32.37 14.46
C LEU A 381 -12.05 -33.74 14.84
N THR A 382 -10.81 -33.97 14.38
CA THR A 382 -10.14 -35.25 14.58
C THR A 382 -9.27 -35.30 15.82
N HIS A 383 -9.26 -34.24 16.63
CA HIS A 383 -8.37 -34.09 17.81
C HIS A 383 -6.90 -34.42 17.50
N SER A 384 -6.45 -34.04 16.27
CA SER A 384 -5.13 -34.34 15.74
C SER A 384 -4.33 -33.08 15.50
N GLY A 385 -2.99 -33.18 15.45
CA GLY A 385 -2.13 -32.05 15.09
C GLY A 385 -2.29 -31.66 13.60
N SER A 386 -2.23 -30.35 13.31
CA SER A 386 -2.37 -29.80 11.96
C SER A 386 -1.38 -30.41 10.94
N SER A 387 -0.16 -30.75 11.37
CA SER A 387 0.83 -31.42 10.53
C SER A 387 0.36 -32.78 10.07
N ARG A 388 -0.19 -33.59 10.98
CA ARG A 388 -0.71 -34.94 10.70
C ARG A 388 -1.92 -34.87 9.75
N VAL A 389 -2.83 -33.93 9.98
CA VAL A 389 -3.98 -33.72 9.09
C VAL A 389 -3.56 -33.22 7.71
N SER A 390 -2.58 -32.33 7.63
CA SER A 390 -2.03 -31.84 6.36
C SER A 390 -1.42 -32.99 5.53
N SER A 391 -0.71 -33.93 6.16
CA SER A 391 -0.14 -35.10 5.49
C SER A 391 -1.23 -36.09 5.03
N ASN A 392 -2.34 -36.17 5.75
CA ASN A 392 -3.45 -37.06 5.47
C ASN A 392 -4.64 -36.36 4.77
N LEU A 393 -4.43 -35.18 4.18
CA LEU A 393 -5.50 -34.42 3.53
C LEU A 393 -6.14 -35.21 2.38
N TRP A 394 -5.36 -36.04 1.68
CA TRP A 394 -5.83 -36.93 0.62
C TRP A 394 -6.96 -37.87 1.07
N PHE A 395 -6.94 -38.32 2.32
CA PHE A 395 -7.99 -39.16 2.90
C PHE A 395 -9.32 -38.42 2.98
N PHE A 396 -9.32 -37.17 3.46
CA PHE A 396 -10.51 -36.33 3.52
C PHE A 396 -11.01 -35.96 2.13
N GLN A 397 -10.11 -35.74 1.18
CA GLN A 397 -10.44 -35.55 -0.23
C GLN A 397 -11.10 -36.80 -0.83
N HIS A 398 -10.63 -37.99 -0.47
CA HIS A 398 -11.27 -39.24 -0.93
C HIS A 398 -12.66 -39.42 -0.31
N LEU A 399 -12.82 -39.15 0.98
CA LEU A 399 -14.15 -39.20 1.65
C LEU A 399 -15.13 -38.19 1.01
N SER A 400 -14.67 -37.02 0.60
CA SER A 400 -15.51 -35.99 0.01
C SER A 400 -16.00 -36.29 -1.42
N LYS A 401 -15.51 -37.37 -2.06
CA LYS A 401 -16.03 -37.86 -3.35
C LYS A 401 -17.47 -38.37 -3.23
N ASN A 402 -17.87 -38.83 -2.06
CA ASN A 402 -19.26 -39.17 -1.78
C ASN A 402 -20.02 -37.89 -1.41
N ARG A 403 -21.14 -37.62 -2.12
CA ARG A 403 -21.99 -36.43 -1.92
C ARG A 403 -22.53 -36.31 -0.49
N ILE A 404 -22.91 -37.42 0.11
CA ILE A 404 -23.48 -37.46 1.47
C ILE A 404 -22.40 -37.03 2.48
N ASN A 405 -21.18 -37.62 2.39
CA ASN A 405 -20.08 -37.28 3.26
C ASN A 405 -19.65 -35.82 3.10
N LEU A 406 -19.68 -35.29 1.87
CA LEU A 406 -19.35 -33.90 1.60
C LEU A 406 -20.35 -32.93 2.25
N GLN A 407 -21.65 -33.25 2.18
CA GLN A 407 -22.69 -32.42 2.82
C GLN A 407 -22.56 -32.44 4.34
N GLU A 408 -22.37 -33.59 4.96
CA GLU A 408 -22.13 -33.69 6.39
C GLU A 408 -20.86 -32.93 6.83
N MET A 409 -19.76 -33.04 6.07
CA MET A 409 -18.55 -32.27 6.33
C MET A 409 -18.78 -30.76 6.19
N GLN A 410 -19.55 -30.34 5.21
CA GLN A 410 -19.88 -28.94 4.99
C GLN A 410 -20.69 -28.35 6.15
N GLU A 411 -21.72 -29.08 6.60
CA GLU A 411 -22.58 -28.65 7.72
C GLU A 411 -21.83 -28.62 9.04
N ARG A 412 -21.15 -29.73 9.40
CA ARG A 412 -20.44 -29.86 10.67
C ARG A 412 -19.26 -28.91 10.84
N LEU A 413 -18.54 -28.60 9.74
CA LEU A 413 -17.35 -27.78 9.76
C LEU A 413 -17.59 -26.35 9.28
N ASN A 414 -18.81 -26.04 8.84
CA ASN A 414 -19.16 -24.74 8.24
C ASN A 414 -18.12 -24.33 7.20
N LEU A 415 -17.96 -25.18 6.15
CA LEU A 415 -16.93 -24.99 5.12
C LEU A 415 -17.34 -23.92 4.14
N SER A 416 -16.43 -23.01 3.81
CA SER A 416 -16.58 -22.04 2.74
C SER A 416 -16.43 -22.69 1.37
N GLU A 417 -16.91 -22.04 0.30
CA GLU A 417 -16.75 -22.52 -1.09
C GLU A 417 -15.27 -22.73 -1.46
N LYS A 418 -14.37 -21.89 -0.98
CA LYS A 418 -12.92 -22.04 -1.19
C LYS A 418 -12.39 -23.33 -0.55
N GLU A 419 -12.80 -23.64 0.68
CA GLU A 419 -12.42 -24.87 1.39
C GLU A 419 -12.99 -26.12 0.73
N LEU A 420 -14.24 -26.04 0.26
CA LEU A 420 -14.90 -27.11 -0.52
C LEU A 420 -14.17 -27.38 -1.84
N SER A 421 -13.70 -26.33 -2.52
CA SER A 421 -12.91 -26.47 -3.75
C SER A 421 -11.59 -27.24 -3.53
N ILE A 422 -10.99 -27.12 -2.35
CA ILE A 422 -9.76 -27.84 -1.99
C ILE A 422 -10.04 -29.31 -1.71
N LEU A 423 -11.17 -29.63 -1.09
CA LEU A 423 -11.59 -31.02 -0.88
C LEU A 423 -11.95 -31.72 -2.20
N ARG A 424 -12.52 -31.00 -3.16
CA ARG A 424 -12.88 -31.53 -4.49
C ARG A 424 -11.69 -31.69 -5.46
N LYS A 425 -10.58 -31.04 -5.19
CA LYS A 425 -9.34 -31.23 -5.97
C LYS A 425 -8.68 -32.54 -5.54
N SER A 426 -8.92 -33.61 -6.28
CA SER A 426 -8.16 -34.88 -6.18
C SER A 426 -7.16 -34.96 -7.28
#